data_1b5be5f8c14a4b8916fb467bff93b84b
#
_entry.id   1b5be5f8c14a4b8916fb467bff93b84b
#
_cell.length_a   1.000
_cell.length_b   1.000
_cell.length_c   1.000
_cell.angle_alpha   90.00
_cell.angle_beta   90.00
_cell.angle_gamma   90.00
#
_symmetry.space_group_name_H-M   'P 1'
#
loop_
_entity.id
_entity.type
_entity.pdbx_description
1 polymer ?
#
loop_
_entity_poly.entity_id
_entity_poly.type
_entity_poly.pdbx_seq_one_letter_code
_entity_poly.pdbx_strand_id
1 'polypeptide(L)'
;VDVEIQSTGSATGAIALIQGTADLSPMSRALDALEMAAFERRFGYRPGCVSVALDALGVVTAVANPLQRISLLELDQVFSSTRKCSFLPRIERFSELADGHGLDLRIRPLGRSASSGSYGYFRQSVLCNGRFSEHYRALPGAAAVAYAVARSTSALGYVGAGFLSSQIKAISVSAGPIAAAVAPNEANILSGRYPLSRELKVYFNRAPAQALKPEVQAFLSFALSDQGQLIARQGGLVPLPRAALLKMRATIGA
;
A
#
# COMPACT_ATOMS: atom_id res chain seq x y z
N VAL A 1 13.48 -24.07 13.36
CA VAL A 1 13.65 -22.60 13.47
C VAL A 1 12.37 -22.04 14.04
N ASP A 2 12.47 -21.36 15.18
CA ASP A 2 11.34 -20.62 15.75
C ASP A 2 11.18 -19.29 15.01
N VAL A 3 9.94 -18.96 14.61
CA VAL A 3 9.63 -17.74 13.89
C VAL A 3 8.73 -16.87 14.76
N GLU A 4 9.23 -15.72 15.19
CA GLU A 4 8.42 -14.72 15.88
C GLU A 4 7.93 -13.69 14.87
N ILE A 5 6.61 -13.45 14.85
CA ILE A 5 5.98 -12.49 13.92
C ILE A 5 5.36 -11.34 14.71
N GLN A 6 5.83 -10.11 14.41
CA GLN A 6 5.25 -8.88 14.93
C GLN A 6 4.54 -8.13 13.80
N SER A 7 3.21 -8.06 13.83
CA SER A 7 2.36 -7.52 12.74
C SER A 7 1.79 -6.13 13.02
N THR A 8 2.58 -5.24 13.60
CA THR A 8 2.15 -3.90 14.01
C THR A 8 2.17 -2.86 12.87
N GLY A 9 2.87 -3.16 11.77
CA GLY A 9 2.88 -2.35 10.55
C GLY A 9 4.27 -1.99 10.04
N SER A 10 4.35 -1.47 8.80
CA SER A 10 5.63 -1.19 8.13
C SER A 10 6.51 -0.17 8.88
N ALA A 11 5.92 0.79 9.59
CA ALA A 11 6.72 1.76 10.36
C ALA A 11 7.47 1.11 11.52
N THR A 12 6.83 0.17 12.22
CA THR A 12 7.49 -0.57 13.32
C THR A 12 8.50 -1.58 12.79
N GLY A 13 8.22 -2.21 11.63
CA GLY A 13 9.18 -3.08 10.94
C GLY A 13 10.46 -2.33 10.53
N ALA A 14 10.34 -1.11 10.01
CA ALA A 14 11.49 -0.27 9.68
C ALA A 14 12.35 0.02 10.93
N ILE A 15 11.72 0.38 12.05
CA ILE A 15 12.40 0.63 13.32
C ILE A 15 13.14 -0.63 13.80
N ALA A 16 12.46 -1.78 13.81
CA ALA A 16 13.04 -3.05 14.26
C ALA A 16 14.25 -3.47 13.39
N LEU A 17 14.17 -3.28 12.08
CA LEU A 17 15.28 -3.52 11.17
C LEU A 17 16.47 -2.60 11.46
N ILE A 18 16.23 -1.28 11.64
CA ILE A 18 17.27 -0.29 11.97
C ILE A 18 17.88 -0.59 13.33
N GLN A 19 17.08 -1.04 14.31
CA GLN A 19 17.59 -1.44 15.63
C GLN A 19 18.32 -2.79 15.63
N GLY A 20 18.22 -3.56 14.53
CA GLY A 20 18.80 -4.89 14.44
C GLY A 20 18.07 -5.95 15.30
N THR A 21 16.81 -5.69 15.67
CA THR A 21 15.96 -6.60 16.44
C THR A 21 15.07 -7.46 15.56
N ALA A 22 15.02 -7.20 14.25
CA ALA A 22 14.34 -8.04 13.27
C ALA A 22 15.32 -8.46 12.17
N ASP A 23 15.29 -9.74 11.81
CA ASP A 23 16.06 -10.28 10.69
C ASP A 23 15.43 -9.91 9.34
N LEU A 24 14.09 -9.87 9.30
CA LEU A 24 13.27 -9.56 8.13
C LEU A 24 12.25 -8.49 8.48
N SER A 25 12.08 -7.52 7.59
CA SER A 25 11.06 -6.48 7.71
C SER A 25 10.17 -6.46 6.46
N PRO A 26 9.01 -7.17 6.48
CA PRO A 26 8.03 -7.07 5.42
C PRO A 26 7.36 -5.70 5.42
N MET A 27 7.35 -5.04 4.27
CA MET A 27 6.87 -3.67 4.12
C MET A 27 5.95 -3.51 2.93
N SER A 28 4.86 -2.79 3.10
CA SER A 28 3.94 -2.42 2.04
C SER A 28 4.20 -1.01 1.46
N ARG A 29 5.38 -0.49 1.69
CA ARG A 29 5.98 0.71 1.10
C ARG A 29 7.50 0.56 1.08
N ALA A 30 8.19 1.39 0.34
CA ALA A 30 9.64 1.51 0.48
C ALA A 30 10.01 2.14 1.84
N LEU A 31 11.22 1.88 2.33
CA LEU A 31 11.84 2.70 3.37
C LEU A 31 11.91 4.15 2.86
N ASP A 32 11.57 5.09 3.71
CA ASP A 32 11.75 6.50 3.37
C ASP A 32 13.23 6.94 3.50
N ALA A 33 13.52 8.17 3.08
CA ALA A 33 14.90 8.69 3.07
C ALA A 33 15.51 8.75 4.49
N LEU A 34 14.69 9.03 5.51
CA LEU A 34 15.17 9.12 6.90
C LEU A 34 15.44 7.72 7.47
N GLU A 35 14.55 6.76 7.20
CA GLU A 35 14.70 5.36 7.59
C GLU A 35 15.93 4.73 6.92
N MET A 36 16.11 4.99 5.62
CA MET A 36 17.30 4.54 4.87
C MET A 36 18.60 5.12 5.45
N ALA A 37 18.62 6.44 5.65
CA ALA A 37 19.77 7.12 6.24
C ALA A 37 20.07 6.66 7.68
N ALA A 38 19.03 6.34 8.46
CA ALA A 38 19.21 5.82 9.81
C ALA A 38 19.82 4.41 9.80
N PHE A 39 19.40 3.56 8.87
CA PHE A 39 20.00 2.24 8.68
C PHE A 39 21.48 2.37 8.25
N GLU A 40 21.77 3.20 7.23
CA GLU A 40 23.14 3.43 6.74
C GLU A 40 24.06 3.98 7.83
N ARG A 41 23.60 4.92 8.66
CA ARG A 41 24.39 5.44 9.79
C ARG A 41 24.73 4.34 10.81
N ARG A 42 23.82 3.40 11.05
CA ARG A 42 24.03 2.34 12.03
C ARG A 42 24.96 1.24 11.54
N PHE A 43 24.82 0.84 10.29
CA PHE A 43 25.48 -0.35 9.76
C PHE A 43 26.59 -0.05 8.74
N GLY A 44 26.66 1.17 8.20
CA GLY A 44 27.67 1.58 7.22
C GLY A 44 27.37 1.17 5.78
N TYR A 45 26.18 0.54 5.54
CA TYR A 45 25.74 0.07 4.21
C TYR A 45 24.20 0.08 4.12
N ARG A 46 23.67 -0.11 2.93
CA ARG A 46 22.21 -0.21 2.69
C ARG A 46 21.66 -1.58 3.01
N PRO A 47 20.42 -1.68 3.51
CA PRO A 47 19.77 -2.97 3.72
C PRO A 47 19.57 -3.68 2.39
N GLY A 48 19.63 -5.01 2.41
CA GLY A 48 19.15 -5.83 1.30
C GLY A 48 17.62 -5.69 1.17
N CYS A 49 17.12 -5.86 -0.06
CA CYS A 49 15.69 -5.74 -0.34
C CYS A 49 15.29 -6.65 -1.48
N VAL A 50 14.20 -7.37 -1.33
CA VAL A 50 13.52 -8.08 -2.41
C VAL A 50 12.04 -7.73 -2.43
N SER A 51 11.46 -7.66 -3.62
CA SER A 51 10.01 -7.63 -3.79
C SER A 51 9.49 -9.06 -3.81
N VAL A 52 8.42 -9.33 -3.05
CA VAL A 52 7.86 -10.69 -2.90
C VAL A 52 6.48 -10.86 -3.53
N ALA A 53 5.75 -9.77 -3.75
CA ALA A 53 4.46 -9.76 -4.43
C ALA A 53 4.12 -8.34 -4.88
N LEU A 54 3.08 -8.21 -5.71
CA LEU A 54 2.43 -6.94 -6.00
C LEU A 54 1.13 -6.85 -5.18
N ASP A 55 0.78 -5.64 -4.81
CA ASP A 55 -0.47 -5.26 -4.16
C ASP A 55 -0.99 -3.95 -4.75
N ALA A 56 -2.18 -3.56 -4.40
CA ALA A 56 -2.70 -2.24 -4.71
C ALA A 56 -3.56 -1.71 -3.56
N LEU A 57 -3.64 -0.40 -3.43
CA LEU A 57 -4.67 0.22 -2.61
C LEU A 57 -5.91 0.45 -3.47
N GLY A 58 -6.96 -0.35 -3.26
CA GLY A 58 -8.28 -0.09 -3.81
C GLY A 58 -8.94 1.07 -3.08
N VAL A 59 -9.35 2.08 -3.83
CA VAL A 59 -10.26 3.13 -3.33
C VAL A 59 -11.66 2.57 -3.33
N VAL A 60 -12.40 2.70 -2.23
CA VAL A 60 -13.65 2.00 -2.00
C VAL A 60 -14.75 2.88 -1.44
N THR A 61 -15.98 2.57 -1.85
CA THR A 61 -17.23 3.12 -1.31
C THR A 61 -18.21 1.99 -0.98
N ALA A 62 -19.33 2.31 -0.32
CA ALA A 62 -20.46 1.40 -0.24
C ALA A 62 -21.00 1.08 -1.64
N VAL A 63 -21.55 -0.14 -1.82
CA VAL A 63 -22.12 -0.57 -3.10
C VAL A 63 -23.20 0.39 -3.61
N ALA A 64 -24.03 0.94 -2.72
CA ALA A 64 -25.10 1.87 -3.05
C ALA A 64 -24.62 3.30 -3.42
N ASN A 65 -23.35 3.65 -3.19
CA ASN A 65 -22.81 4.95 -3.59
C ASN A 65 -22.65 4.98 -5.12
N PRO A 66 -23.10 6.00 -5.88
CA PRO A 66 -23.05 6.03 -7.34
C PRO A 66 -21.64 6.23 -7.93
N LEU A 67 -20.69 6.76 -7.16
CA LEU A 67 -19.33 7.07 -7.63
C LEU A 67 -18.68 5.86 -8.31
N GLN A 68 -18.17 5.99 -9.53
CA GLN A 68 -17.51 4.93 -10.30
C GLN A 68 -16.00 5.17 -10.48
N ARG A 69 -15.59 6.44 -10.49
CA ARG A 69 -14.21 6.85 -10.73
C ARG A 69 -13.83 8.07 -9.91
N ILE A 70 -12.54 8.20 -9.65
CA ILE A 70 -11.93 9.35 -8.96
C ILE A 70 -10.50 9.53 -9.43
N SER A 71 -10.02 10.76 -9.48
CA SER A 71 -8.63 11.05 -9.80
C SER A 71 -7.75 11.10 -8.54
N LEU A 72 -6.43 10.94 -8.70
CA LEU A 72 -5.47 11.16 -7.60
C LEU A 72 -5.56 12.59 -7.04
N LEU A 73 -5.85 13.58 -7.89
CA LEU A 73 -6.00 14.97 -7.44
C LEU A 73 -7.26 15.17 -6.59
N GLU A 74 -8.39 14.57 -6.96
CA GLU A 74 -9.61 14.60 -6.13
C GLU A 74 -9.41 13.86 -4.81
N LEU A 75 -8.68 12.74 -4.83
CA LEU A 75 -8.29 12.06 -3.58
C LEU A 75 -7.46 12.95 -2.67
N ASP A 76 -6.49 13.71 -3.21
CA ASP A 76 -5.74 14.69 -2.41
C ASP A 76 -6.65 15.80 -1.85
N GLN A 77 -7.60 16.31 -2.65
CA GLN A 77 -8.56 17.32 -2.20
C GLN A 77 -9.47 16.82 -1.06
N VAL A 78 -9.86 15.54 -1.09
CA VAL A 78 -10.70 14.92 -0.05
C VAL A 78 -9.91 14.56 1.20
N PHE A 79 -8.77 13.88 1.03
CA PHE A 79 -8.02 13.26 2.14
C PHE A 79 -6.98 14.19 2.78
N SER A 80 -6.57 15.27 2.11
CA SER A 80 -5.47 16.13 2.57
C SER A 80 -5.94 17.43 3.21
N SER A 81 -5.28 17.84 4.30
CA SER A 81 -5.39 19.21 4.82
C SER A 81 -4.46 20.19 4.10
N THR A 82 -3.36 19.69 3.51
CA THR A 82 -2.31 20.51 2.87
C THR A 82 -2.44 20.59 1.35
N ARG A 83 -3.11 19.63 0.71
CA ARG A 83 -3.36 19.53 -0.74
C ARG A 83 -2.11 19.80 -1.60
N LYS A 84 -1.01 19.18 -1.20
CA LYS A 84 0.30 19.38 -1.84
C LYS A 84 0.42 18.82 -3.26
N CYS A 85 -0.45 17.85 -3.63
CA CYS A 85 -0.50 17.31 -4.98
C CYS A 85 -1.38 18.13 -5.90
N SER A 86 -2.57 18.51 -5.43
CA SER A 86 -3.58 19.15 -6.26
C SER A 86 -3.43 20.67 -6.32
N PHE A 87 -3.02 21.31 -5.22
CA PHE A 87 -3.05 22.75 -5.02
C PHE A 87 -4.44 23.37 -5.24
N LEU A 88 -5.49 22.53 -5.22
CA LEU A 88 -6.88 22.91 -5.46
C LEU A 88 -7.67 23.01 -4.15
N PRO A 89 -8.86 23.66 -4.17
CA PRO A 89 -9.76 23.71 -3.02
C PRO A 89 -10.09 22.32 -2.49
N ARG A 90 -10.46 22.25 -1.22
CA ARG A 90 -10.93 21.02 -0.58
C ARG A 90 -12.25 20.58 -1.18
N ILE A 91 -12.43 19.27 -1.34
CA ILE A 91 -13.70 18.63 -1.65
C ILE A 91 -14.25 18.01 -0.36
N GLU A 92 -15.47 18.37 0.01
CA GLU A 92 -16.16 17.88 1.21
C GLU A 92 -17.38 17.03 0.89
N ARG A 93 -17.96 17.17 -0.31
CA ARG A 93 -19.19 16.48 -0.74
C ARG A 93 -18.94 15.65 -2.00
N PHE A 94 -19.67 14.56 -2.14
CA PHE A 94 -19.62 13.76 -3.37
C PHE A 94 -20.08 14.56 -4.59
N SER A 95 -21.06 15.48 -4.44
CA SER A 95 -21.54 16.34 -5.51
C SER A 95 -20.47 17.27 -6.11
N GLU A 96 -19.37 17.50 -5.40
CA GLU A 96 -18.23 18.31 -5.86
C GLU A 96 -17.20 17.51 -6.68
N LEU A 97 -17.29 16.17 -6.67
CA LEU A 97 -16.46 15.29 -7.49
C LEU A 97 -16.94 15.30 -8.95
N ALA A 98 -16.02 15.19 -9.90
CA ALA A 98 -16.34 15.15 -11.33
C ALA A 98 -17.32 14.03 -11.70
N ASP A 99 -17.27 12.88 -10.98
CA ASP A 99 -18.15 11.72 -11.16
C ASP A 99 -19.16 11.56 -10.00
N GLY A 100 -19.47 12.64 -9.30
CA GLY A 100 -20.28 12.59 -8.07
C GLY A 100 -21.78 12.37 -8.28
N HIS A 101 -22.26 12.40 -9.52
CA HIS A 101 -23.63 12.16 -9.93
C HIS A 101 -24.68 12.94 -9.11
N GLY A 102 -24.34 14.16 -8.65
CA GLY A 102 -25.23 15.02 -7.85
C GLY A 102 -25.49 14.50 -6.43
N LEU A 103 -24.78 13.49 -5.95
CA LEU A 103 -24.93 12.97 -4.59
C LEU A 103 -24.51 14.01 -3.54
N ASP A 104 -25.45 14.67 -2.93
CA ASP A 104 -25.19 15.72 -1.92
C ASP A 104 -25.00 15.13 -0.51
N LEU A 105 -24.00 14.26 -0.35
CA LEU A 105 -23.56 13.72 0.92
C LEU A 105 -22.16 14.21 1.27
N ARG A 106 -21.94 14.58 2.54
CA ARG A 106 -20.59 14.91 3.03
C ARG A 106 -19.72 13.65 3.04
N ILE A 107 -18.55 13.74 2.43
CA ILE A 107 -17.59 12.64 2.37
C ILE A 107 -16.98 12.39 3.76
N ARG A 108 -16.95 11.12 4.17
CA ARG A 108 -16.24 10.64 5.36
C ARG A 108 -15.01 9.87 4.94
N PRO A 109 -13.82 10.48 4.92
CA PRO A 109 -12.59 9.81 4.51
C PRO A 109 -12.13 8.82 5.60
N LEU A 110 -11.98 7.55 5.22
CA LEU A 110 -11.60 6.44 6.10
C LEU A 110 -10.32 5.78 5.62
N GLY A 111 -9.47 5.32 6.53
CA GLY A 111 -8.27 4.57 6.18
C GLY A 111 -7.54 4.02 7.40
N ARG A 112 -6.24 3.78 7.25
CA ARG A 112 -5.41 3.10 8.23
C ARG A 112 -4.69 4.07 9.17
N SER A 113 -4.23 3.57 10.32
CA SER A 113 -3.41 4.32 11.28
C SER A 113 -1.98 4.59 10.73
N ALA A 114 -1.28 5.53 11.34
CA ALA A 114 0.05 5.98 10.91
C ALA A 114 1.14 4.88 10.94
N SER A 115 0.98 3.85 11.77
CA SER A 115 1.87 2.68 11.80
C SER A 115 1.77 1.81 10.54
N SER A 116 0.64 1.86 9.83
CA SER A 116 0.37 1.05 8.64
C SER A 116 1.19 1.52 7.43
N GLY A 117 1.79 0.58 6.71
CA GLY A 117 2.41 0.86 5.42
C GLY A 117 1.45 1.39 4.37
N SER A 118 0.16 0.99 4.42
CA SER A 118 -0.87 1.55 3.52
C SER A 118 -1.15 3.03 3.79
N TYR A 119 -1.11 3.47 5.05
CA TYR A 119 -1.15 4.89 5.39
C TYR A 119 0.05 5.65 4.80
N GLY A 120 1.27 5.14 5.03
CA GLY A 120 2.48 5.77 4.50
C GLY A 120 2.49 5.82 2.97
N TYR A 121 2.10 4.72 2.31
CA TYR A 121 2.02 4.66 0.85
C TYR A 121 0.96 5.62 0.29
N PHE A 122 -0.25 5.65 0.87
CA PHE A 122 -1.30 6.59 0.45
C PHE A 122 -0.86 8.05 0.65
N ARG A 123 -0.24 8.35 1.79
CA ARG A 123 0.30 9.67 2.08
C ARG A 123 1.35 10.12 1.04
N GLN A 124 2.23 9.21 0.64
CA GLN A 124 3.25 9.49 -0.36
C GLN A 124 2.65 9.65 -1.75
N SER A 125 1.82 8.70 -2.19
CA SER A 125 1.36 8.60 -3.59
C SER A 125 0.18 9.53 -3.91
N VAL A 126 -0.65 9.86 -2.91
CA VAL A 126 -1.86 10.66 -3.08
C VAL A 126 -1.72 12.06 -2.49
N LEU A 127 -1.08 12.20 -1.31
CA LEU A 127 -1.00 13.47 -0.60
C LEU A 127 0.35 14.18 -0.78
N CYS A 128 1.24 13.70 -1.64
CA CYS A 128 2.60 14.24 -1.83
C CYS A 128 3.34 14.48 -0.50
N ASN A 129 3.28 13.50 0.40
CA ASN A 129 3.76 13.59 1.79
C ASN A 129 3.09 14.69 2.64
N GLY A 130 1.93 15.19 2.20
CA GLY A 130 1.11 16.12 2.95
C GLY A 130 0.51 15.50 4.23
N ARG A 131 -0.30 16.27 4.93
CA ARG A 131 -1.01 15.82 6.13
C ARG A 131 -2.43 15.41 5.77
N PHE A 132 -2.91 14.34 6.41
CA PHE A 132 -4.31 13.97 6.32
C PHE A 132 -5.22 15.07 6.89
N SER A 133 -6.43 15.13 6.37
CA SER A 133 -7.49 16.03 6.82
C SER A 133 -7.88 15.71 8.27
N GLU A 134 -8.34 16.71 9.03
CA GLU A 134 -8.92 16.53 10.36
C GLU A 134 -10.19 15.65 10.36
N HIS A 135 -10.86 15.52 9.20
CA HIS A 135 -12.02 14.63 9.04
C HIS A 135 -11.65 13.19 8.69
N TYR A 136 -10.37 12.95 8.41
CA TYR A 136 -9.87 11.59 8.18
C TYR A 136 -9.98 10.75 9.46
N ARG A 137 -10.57 9.56 9.35
CA ARG A 137 -10.65 8.61 10.44
C ARG A 137 -9.76 7.41 10.19
N ALA A 138 -8.79 7.25 11.07
CA ALA A 138 -7.91 6.09 11.07
C ALA A 138 -8.59 4.91 11.79
N LEU A 139 -8.55 3.73 11.16
CA LEU A 139 -9.06 2.49 11.71
C LEU A 139 -7.92 1.46 11.87
N PRO A 140 -8.02 0.53 12.84
CA PRO A 140 -6.89 -0.33 13.23
C PRO A 140 -6.50 -1.35 12.14
N GLY A 141 -7.44 -1.81 11.32
CA GLY A 141 -7.21 -2.83 10.30
C GLY A 141 -7.89 -2.53 8.96
N ALA A 142 -7.44 -3.18 7.88
CA ALA A 142 -8.08 -3.04 6.57
C ALA A 142 -9.50 -3.62 6.58
N ALA A 143 -9.74 -4.72 7.31
CA ALA A 143 -11.07 -5.28 7.51
C ALA A 143 -12.01 -4.29 8.22
N ALA A 144 -11.52 -3.53 9.21
CA ALA A 144 -12.30 -2.50 9.88
C ALA A 144 -12.67 -1.35 8.93
N VAL A 145 -11.76 -0.96 8.03
CA VAL A 145 -12.05 0.04 6.98
C VAL A 145 -13.13 -0.50 6.03
N ALA A 146 -12.97 -1.71 5.49
CA ALA A 146 -13.93 -2.34 4.58
C ALA A 146 -15.32 -2.43 5.22
N TYR A 147 -15.41 -2.88 6.47
CA TYR A 147 -16.66 -2.97 7.24
C TYR A 147 -17.32 -1.60 7.42
N ALA A 148 -16.56 -0.57 7.81
CA ALA A 148 -17.09 0.77 7.99
C ALA A 148 -17.59 1.40 6.68
N VAL A 149 -16.88 1.15 5.56
CA VAL A 149 -17.27 1.59 4.22
C VAL A 149 -18.56 0.90 3.78
N ALA A 150 -18.68 -0.42 3.95
CA ALA A 150 -19.86 -1.19 3.56
C ALA A 150 -21.16 -0.66 4.18
N ARG A 151 -21.08 -0.08 5.38
CA ARG A 151 -22.23 0.38 6.18
C ARG A 151 -22.56 1.87 6.02
N SER A 152 -21.87 2.60 5.16
CA SER A 152 -22.09 4.04 5.03
C SER A 152 -21.90 4.53 3.61
N THR A 153 -22.98 4.98 2.98
CA THR A 153 -22.95 5.57 1.64
C THR A 153 -22.11 6.86 1.57
N SER A 154 -21.87 7.51 2.71
CA SER A 154 -21.03 8.71 2.82
C SER A 154 -19.54 8.38 3.00
N ALA A 155 -19.17 7.11 3.16
CA ALA A 155 -17.79 6.72 3.35
C ALA A 155 -17.04 6.63 2.01
N LEU A 156 -15.84 7.19 1.99
CA LEU A 156 -14.82 6.98 0.96
C LEU A 156 -13.56 6.49 1.67
N GLY A 157 -13.08 5.30 1.32
CA GLY A 157 -11.95 4.69 2.01
C GLY A 157 -10.93 4.10 1.06
N TYR A 158 -9.84 3.56 1.62
CA TYR A 158 -8.88 2.75 0.87
C TYR A 158 -8.48 1.50 1.66
N VAL A 159 -8.34 0.39 0.96
CA VAL A 159 -7.93 -0.91 1.51
C VAL A 159 -6.94 -1.59 0.55
N GLY A 160 -6.13 -2.53 1.05
CA GLY A 160 -5.35 -3.41 0.18
C GLY A 160 -6.26 -4.26 -0.71
N ALA A 161 -5.81 -4.60 -1.93
CA ALA A 161 -6.62 -5.31 -2.91
C ALA A 161 -7.18 -6.63 -2.39
N GLY A 162 -6.44 -7.34 -1.52
CA GLY A 162 -6.91 -8.57 -0.87
C GLY A 162 -8.13 -8.42 0.06
N PHE A 163 -8.54 -7.18 0.38
CA PHE A 163 -9.74 -6.89 1.18
C PHE A 163 -10.94 -6.43 0.34
N LEU A 164 -10.80 -6.40 -0.98
CA LEU A 164 -11.92 -6.13 -1.88
C LEU A 164 -12.91 -7.30 -1.85
N SER A 165 -14.17 -7.00 -1.72
CA SER A 165 -15.25 -7.99 -1.62
C SER A 165 -16.52 -7.45 -2.25
N SER A 166 -17.54 -8.31 -2.40
CA SER A 166 -18.86 -7.90 -2.90
C SER A 166 -19.62 -6.93 -1.97
N GLN A 167 -19.15 -6.75 -0.73
CA GLN A 167 -19.78 -5.83 0.23
C GLN A 167 -19.36 -4.37 0.05
N ILE A 168 -18.27 -4.12 -0.68
CA ILE A 168 -17.76 -2.78 -0.98
C ILE A 168 -17.50 -2.64 -2.48
N LYS A 169 -17.68 -1.44 -3.00
CA LYS A 169 -17.40 -1.14 -4.40
C LYS A 169 -16.02 -0.54 -4.57
N ALA A 170 -15.17 -1.19 -5.36
CA ALA A 170 -13.89 -0.62 -5.80
C ALA A 170 -14.13 0.45 -6.87
N ILE A 171 -13.51 1.62 -6.68
CA ILE A 171 -13.59 2.77 -7.58
C ILE A 171 -12.40 2.73 -8.53
N SER A 172 -12.63 3.00 -9.81
CA SER A 172 -11.55 3.20 -10.77
C SER A 172 -10.79 4.49 -10.47
N VAL A 173 -9.46 4.45 -10.54
CA VAL A 173 -8.61 5.60 -10.23
C VAL A 173 -7.90 6.09 -11.48
N SER A 174 -7.93 7.40 -11.75
CA SER A 174 -7.12 8.03 -12.80
C SER A 174 -5.89 8.72 -12.21
N ALA A 175 -4.77 8.67 -12.94
CA ALA A 175 -3.53 9.34 -12.55
C ALA A 175 -3.62 10.88 -12.63
N GLY A 176 -4.57 11.40 -13.41
CA GLY A 176 -4.82 12.84 -13.57
C GLY A 176 -6.17 13.08 -14.22
N PRO A 177 -6.56 14.36 -14.42
CA PRO A 177 -7.91 14.72 -14.85
C PRO A 177 -8.29 14.24 -16.26
N ILE A 178 -7.30 14.08 -17.14
CA ILE A 178 -7.50 13.64 -18.54
C ILE A 178 -7.08 12.18 -18.75
N ALA A 179 -6.48 11.53 -17.74
CA ALA A 179 -6.10 10.12 -17.83
C ALA A 179 -7.32 9.21 -17.66
N ALA A 180 -7.36 8.10 -18.39
CA ALA A 180 -8.40 7.10 -18.21
C ALA A 180 -8.36 6.52 -16.78
N ALA A 181 -9.52 6.39 -16.15
CA ALA A 181 -9.64 5.75 -14.86
C ALA A 181 -9.51 4.23 -15.02
N VAL A 182 -8.73 3.62 -14.14
CA VAL A 182 -8.33 2.21 -14.19
C VAL A 182 -8.81 1.49 -12.94
N ALA A 183 -9.42 0.32 -13.11
CA ALA A 183 -9.88 -0.51 -11.99
C ALA A 183 -8.72 -1.29 -11.33
N PRO A 184 -8.78 -1.55 -10.00
CA PRO A 184 -7.77 -2.30 -9.25
C PRO A 184 -7.89 -3.82 -9.47
N ASN A 185 -7.86 -4.29 -10.72
CA ASN A 185 -7.84 -5.71 -11.05
C ASN A 185 -6.42 -6.24 -11.29
N GLU A 186 -6.24 -7.56 -11.27
CA GLU A 186 -4.94 -8.21 -11.39
C GLU A 186 -4.17 -7.75 -12.64
N ALA A 187 -4.82 -7.68 -13.82
CA ALA A 187 -4.19 -7.27 -15.06
C ALA A 187 -3.64 -5.83 -15.02
N ASN A 188 -4.38 -4.92 -14.40
CA ASN A 188 -3.99 -3.52 -14.27
C ASN A 188 -2.90 -3.33 -13.20
N ILE A 189 -2.89 -4.16 -12.15
CA ILE A 189 -1.84 -4.18 -11.12
C ILE A 189 -0.54 -4.72 -11.72
N LEU A 190 -0.60 -5.87 -12.41
CA LEU A 190 0.54 -6.49 -13.09
C LEU A 190 1.19 -5.57 -14.12
N SER A 191 0.40 -4.88 -14.91
CA SER A 191 0.90 -3.96 -15.95
C SER A 191 1.34 -2.59 -15.40
N GLY A 192 1.15 -2.31 -14.11
CA GLY A 192 1.42 -1.02 -13.49
C GLY A 192 0.48 0.10 -13.95
N ARG A 193 -0.60 -0.20 -14.68
CA ARG A 193 -1.58 0.80 -15.13
C ARG A 193 -2.43 1.36 -14.00
N TYR A 194 -2.70 0.56 -12.96
CA TYR A 194 -3.44 1.06 -11.80
C TYR A 194 -2.55 1.98 -10.96
N PRO A 195 -2.91 3.26 -10.76
CA PRO A 195 -2.01 4.27 -10.19
C PRO A 195 -1.56 3.99 -8.74
N LEU A 196 -2.35 3.21 -7.99
CA LEU A 196 -2.06 2.87 -6.59
C LEU A 196 -1.55 1.42 -6.44
N SER A 197 -0.92 0.87 -7.50
CA SER A 197 -0.18 -0.39 -7.43
C SER A 197 1.15 -0.20 -6.71
N ARG A 198 1.56 -1.22 -5.94
CA ARG A 198 2.83 -1.21 -5.18
C ARG A 198 3.46 -2.59 -5.10
N GLU A 199 4.76 -2.60 -4.92
CA GLU A 199 5.48 -3.81 -4.55
C GLU A 199 5.43 -4.01 -3.03
N LEU A 200 5.20 -5.25 -2.61
CA LEU A 200 5.46 -5.66 -1.24
C LEU A 200 6.91 -6.09 -1.13
N LYS A 201 7.64 -5.44 -0.25
CA LYS A 201 9.08 -5.59 -0.10
C LYS A 201 9.41 -6.29 1.20
N VAL A 202 10.48 -7.07 1.19
CA VAL A 202 11.09 -7.57 2.42
C VAL A 202 12.50 -7.00 2.47
N TYR A 203 12.76 -6.22 3.51
CA TYR A 203 14.10 -5.70 3.81
C TYR A 203 14.79 -6.62 4.81
N PHE A 204 16.10 -6.70 4.71
CA PHE A 204 16.95 -7.51 5.58
C PHE A 204 18.34 -6.90 5.74
N ASN A 205 18.98 -7.19 6.85
CA ASN A 205 20.33 -6.75 7.12
C ASN A 205 21.32 -7.76 6.49
N ARG A 206 22.10 -7.29 5.50
CA ARG A 206 23.20 -8.06 4.89
C ARG A 206 24.35 -7.13 4.57
N ALA A 207 25.48 -7.33 5.24
CA ALA A 207 26.70 -6.60 4.92
C ALA A 207 27.21 -6.96 3.51
N PRO A 208 27.89 -6.02 2.82
CA PRO A 208 28.50 -6.29 1.51
C PRO A 208 29.41 -7.53 1.55
N ALA A 209 29.35 -8.32 0.50
CA ALA A 209 30.12 -9.58 0.35
C ALA A 209 29.83 -10.67 1.40
N GLN A 210 28.87 -10.49 2.31
CA GLN A 210 28.45 -11.55 3.24
C GLN A 210 27.27 -12.35 2.68
N ALA A 211 27.26 -13.65 3.00
CA ALA A 211 26.10 -14.49 2.76
C ALA A 211 24.94 -14.10 3.69
N LEU A 212 23.72 -14.37 3.24
CA LEU A 212 22.55 -14.28 4.13
C LEU A 212 22.64 -15.34 5.23
N LYS A 213 22.04 -15.04 6.38
CA LYS A 213 21.80 -16.07 7.41
C LYS A 213 20.99 -17.20 6.78
N PRO A 214 21.28 -18.48 7.06
CA PRO A 214 20.60 -19.63 6.43
C PRO A 214 19.09 -19.58 6.55
N GLU A 215 18.54 -19.18 7.71
CA GLU A 215 17.11 -19.05 7.95
C GLU A 215 16.47 -17.93 7.14
N VAL A 216 17.15 -16.79 6.98
CA VAL A 216 16.72 -15.66 6.15
C VAL A 216 16.70 -16.07 4.67
N GLN A 217 17.76 -16.74 4.21
CA GLN A 217 17.86 -17.29 2.87
C GLN A 217 16.74 -18.28 2.56
N ALA A 218 16.50 -19.23 3.46
CA ALA A 218 15.45 -20.23 3.33
C ALA A 218 14.06 -19.57 3.20
N PHE A 219 13.74 -18.62 4.08
CA PHE A 219 12.47 -17.90 4.05
C PHE A 219 12.28 -17.12 2.75
N LEU A 220 13.29 -16.35 2.33
CA LEU A 220 13.21 -15.55 1.10
C LEU A 220 13.14 -16.44 -0.13
N SER A 221 13.89 -17.54 -0.19
CA SER A 221 13.83 -18.53 -1.27
C SER A 221 12.45 -19.16 -1.37
N PHE A 222 11.83 -19.51 -0.23
CA PHE A 222 10.47 -20.01 -0.19
C PHE A 222 9.45 -18.95 -0.67
N ALA A 223 9.52 -17.73 -0.16
CA ALA A 223 8.61 -16.64 -0.55
C ALA A 223 8.68 -16.35 -2.07
N LEU A 224 9.86 -16.50 -2.68
CA LEU A 224 10.08 -16.33 -4.11
C LEU A 224 9.87 -17.60 -4.94
N SER A 225 9.55 -18.75 -4.32
CA SER A 225 9.23 -20.01 -5.01
C SER A 225 7.83 -19.96 -5.62
N ASP A 226 7.54 -20.89 -6.52
CA ASP A 226 6.21 -21.01 -7.14
C ASP A 226 5.13 -21.28 -6.07
N GLN A 227 5.47 -22.07 -5.03
CA GLN A 227 4.58 -22.33 -3.90
C GLN A 227 4.35 -21.07 -3.06
N GLY A 228 5.39 -20.28 -2.76
CA GLY A 228 5.26 -19.00 -2.07
C GLY A 228 4.40 -18.00 -2.85
N GLN A 229 4.54 -17.95 -4.17
CA GLN A 229 3.73 -17.11 -5.04
C GLN A 229 2.26 -17.57 -5.11
N LEU A 230 2.00 -18.87 -5.04
CA LEU A 230 0.65 -19.41 -4.92
C LEU A 230 -0.01 -18.99 -3.61
N ILE A 231 0.71 -19.07 -2.49
CA ILE A 231 0.23 -18.61 -1.17
C ILE A 231 -0.03 -17.10 -1.19
N ALA A 232 0.83 -16.30 -1.82
CA ALA A 232 0.60 -14.87 -1.98
C ALA A 232 -0.71 -14.58 -2.72
N ARG A 233 -0.99 -15.33 -3.80
CA ARG A 233 -2.26 -15.22 -4.55
C ARG A 233 -3.47 -15.61 -3.70
N GLN A 234 -3.39 -16.69 -2.94
CA GLN A 234 -4.45 -17.11 -2.00
C GLN A 234 -4.70 -16.06 -0.91
N GLY A 235 -3.67 -15.30 -0.52
CA GLY A 235 -3.76 -14.15 0.38
C GLY A 235 -4.30 -12.87 -0.27
N GLY A 236 -4.76 -12.91 -1.54
CA GLY A 236 -5.31 -11.76 -2.27
C GLY A 236 -4.24 -10.80 -2.82
N LEU A 237 -3.00 -11.24 -2.89
CA LEU A 237 -1.91 -10.50 -3.53
C LEU A 237 -1.75 -10.92 -5.00
N VAL A 238 -1.06 -10.12 -5.77
CA VAL A 238 -0.73 -10.43 -7.15
C VAL A 238 0.70 -10.97 -7.21
N PRO A 239 0.91 -12.21 -7.70
CA PRO A 239 2.24 -12.79 -7.85
C PRO A 239 3.15 -11.93 -8.74
N LEU A 240 4.45 -11.98 -8.46
CA LEU A 240 5.43 -11.31 -9.30
C LEU A 240 5.51 -11.94 -10.69
N PRO A 241 5.70 -11.14 -11.76
CA PRO A 241 6.04 -11.67 -13.07
C PRO A 241 7.32 -12.53 -13.03
N ARG A 242 7.40 -13.57 -13.87
CA ARG A 242 8.53 -14.50 -13.89
C ARG A 242 9.90 -13.82 -13.99
N ALA A 243 10.01 -12.79 -14.83
CA ALA A 243 11.25 -12.04 -14.97
C ALA A 243 11.66 -11.33 -13.66
N ALA A 244 10.68 -10.76 -12.93
CA ALA A 244 10.91 -10.14 -11.62
C ALA A 244 11.34 -11.19 -10.58
N LEU A 245 10.68 -12.36 -10.54
CA LEU A 245 11.06 -13.47 -9.65
C LEU A 245 12.50 -13.91 -9.87
N LEU A 246 12.92 -14.12 -11.10
CA LEU A 246 14.30 -14.49 -11.42
C LEU A 246 15.30 -13.43 -10.93
N LYS A 247 14.99 -12.14 -11.13
CA LYS A 247 15.82 -11.05 -10.63
C LYS A 247 15.91 -11.05 -9.11
N MET A 248 14.78 -11.26 -8.41
CA MET A 248 14.77 -11.29 -6.93
C MET A 248 15.52 -12.51 -6.38
N ARG A 249 15.36 -13.69 -7.00
CA ARG A 249 16.13 -14.90 -6.64
C ARG A 249 17.65 -14.64 -6.79
N ALA A 250 18.09 -14.07 -7.91
CA ALA A 250 19.50 -13.69 -8.09
C ALA A 250 20.02 -12.73 -7.01
N THR A 251 19.18 -11.81 -6.52
CA THR A 251 19.56 -10.86 -5.44
C THR A 251 19.89 -11.57 -4.13
N ILE A 252 19.27 -12.71 -3.84
CA ILE A 252 19.50 -13.49 -2.63
C ILE A 252 20.48 -14.67 -2.85
N GLY A 253 20.97 -14.88 -4.06
CA GLY A 253 21.86 -16.00 -4.41
C GLY A 253 21.14 -17.35 -4.50
N ALA A 254 19.86 -17.37 -4.92
CA ALA A 254 19.02 -18.56 -5.07
C ALA A 254 18.67 -18.83 -6.54
#